data_ca0fb88f1f721fe0e82a537efb7bf1dd
#
_entry.id   ca0fb88f1f721fe0e82a537efb7bf1dd
#
_cell.length_a   1.000
_cell.length_b   1.000
_cell.length_c   1.000
_cell.angle_alpha   90.00
_cell.angle_beta   90.00
_cell.angle_gamma   90.00
#
_symmetry.space_group_name_H-M   'P 1'
#
loop_
_entity.id
_entity.type
_entity.pdbx_description
1 polymer ?
#
loop_
_entity_poly.entity_id
_entity_poly.type
_entity_poly.pdbx_seq_one_letter_code
_entity_poly.pdbx_strand_id
1 'polypeptide(L)'
;YLHSTFYAIGEKIFIKEISEAGLNYSEDPTKIEILLVTLDRTLNYKKLEIAANALENGARFFAANIDDTCPVSGGEVLDAGSTISALGKRTHRKLE
;
A
#
# COMPACT_ATOMS: atom_id res chain seq x y z
N TYR A 1 11.90 -7.86 -9.00
CA TYR A 1 10.56 -7.32 -9.27
C TYR A 1 10.54 -6.24 -10.37
N LEU A 2 11.65 -6.03 -11.05
CA LEU A 2 11.73 -5.06 -12.14
C LEU A 2 10.66 -5.39 -13.20
N HIS A 3 9.94 -4.38 -13.66
CA HIS A 3 8.84 -4.47 -14.62
C HIS A 3 7.55 -5.12 -14.08
N SER A 4 7.52 -5.53 -12.81
CA SER A 4 6.27 -6.00 -12.20
C SER A 4 5.27 -4.85 -12.07
N THR A 5 4.00 -5.19 -12.04
CA THR A 5 2.92 -4.21 -11.87
C THR A 5 2.61 -4.05 -10.39
N PHE A 6 2.63 -2.82 -9.91
CA PHE A 6 2.40 -2.52 -8.50
C PHE A 6 1.25 -1.53 -8.31
N TYR A 7 0.64 -1.61 -7.15
CA TYR A 7 -0.17 -0.54 -6.58
C TYR A 7 0.43 -0.18 -5.23
N ALA A 8 0.37 1.09 -4.87
CA ALA A 8 0.89 1.51 -3.57
C ALA A 8 -0.16 2.35 -2.85
N ILE A 9 -0.37 2.02 -1.57
CA ILE A 9 -0.96 2.95 -0.64
C ILE A 9 0.20 3.79 -0.13
N GLY A 10 0.32 4.98 -0.68
CA GLY A 10 1.40 5.91 -0.41
C GLY A 10 1.14 7.23 -1.09
N GLU A 11 1.89 8.25 -0.70
CA GLU A 11 1.74 9.57 -1.28
C GLU A 11 2.41 9.60 -2.66
N LYS A 12 2.06 10.60 -3.47
CA LYS A 12 2.50 10.68 -4.87
C LYS A 12 4.00 10.55 -5.06
N ILE A 13 4.79 11.11 -4.16
CA ILE A 13 6.24 11.05 -4.26
C ILE A 13 6.77 9.61 -4.13
N PHE A 14 6.16 8.81 -3.25
CA PHE A 14 6.52 7.40 -3.09
C PHE A 14 6.20 6.61 -4.37
N ILE A 15 5.02 6.82 -4.93
CA ILE A 15 4.59 6.16 -6.17
C ILE A 15 5.55 6.52 -7.31
N LYS A 16 5.93 7.79 -7.39
CA LYS A 16 6.88 8.26 -8.39
C LYS A 16 8.24 7.56 -8.25
N GLU A 17 8.76 7.46 -7.03
CA GLU A 17 10.05 6.81 -6.78
C GLU A 17 10.02 5.33 -7.20
N ILE A 18 8.95 4.62 -6.89
CA ILE A 18 8.82 3.21 -7.27
C ILE A 18 8.70 3.06 -8.79
N SER A 19 7.95 3.94 -9.43
CA SER A 19 7.82 3.94 -10.89
C SER A 19 9.16 4.21 -11.57
N GLU A 20 9.94 5.15 -11.05
CA GLU A 20 11.27 5.48 -11.58
C GLU A 20 12.28 4.34 -11.34
N ALA A 21 12.03 3.49 -10.36
CA ALA A 21 12.84 2.30 -10.10
C ALA A 21 12.54 1.15 -11.09
N GLY A 22 11.54 1.31 -11.95
CA GLY A 22 11.27 0.37 -13.04
C GLY A 22 10.00 -0.46 -12.92
N LEU A 23 9.20 -0.30 -11.86
CA LEU A 23 7.94 -0.99 -11.73
C LEU A 23 6.82 -0.23 -12.45
N ASN A 24 5.78 -0.93 -12.84
CA ASN A 24 4.65 -0.34 -13.58
C ASN A 24 3.47 -0.12 -12.65
N TYR A 25 3.04 1.13 -12.50
CA TYR A 25 1.90 1.47 -11.64
C TYR A 25 0.57 1.10 -12.28
N SER A 26 -0.34 0.51 -11.51
CA SER A 26 -1.71 0.24 -11.96
C SER A 26 -2.68 0.36 -10.79
N GLU A 27 -3.89 0.85 -11.07
CA GLU A 27 -5.00 0.87 -10.11
C GLU A 27 -6.00 -0.25 -10.39
N ASP A 28 -5.71 -1.13 -11.34
CA ASP A 28 -6.56 -2.27 -11.68
C ASP A 28 -6.19 -3.48 -10.82
N PRO A 29 -7.06 -3.90 -9.88
CA PRO A 29 -6.75 -5.01 -8.97
C PRO A 29 -6.44 -6.33 -9.68
N THR A 30 -6.94 -6.52 -10.90
CA THR A 30 -6.69 -7.76 -11.64
C THR A 30 -5.30 -7.82 -12.26
N LYS A 31 -4.62 -6.67 -12.34
CA LYS A 31 -3.28 -6.55 -12.94
C LYS A 31 -2.18 -6.36 -11.91
N ILE A 32 -2.53 -6.02 -10.68
CA ILE A 32 -1.57 -5.72 -9.63
C ILE A 32 -0.91 -7.03 -9.15
N GLU A 33 0.40 -7.09 -9.28
CA GLU A 33 1.21 -8.23 -8.82
C GLU A 33 1.80 -7.99 -7.43
N ILE A 34 2.04 -6.73 -7.09
CA ILE A 34 2.67 -6.32 -5.83
C ILE A 34 1.88 -5.18 -5.22
N LEU A 35 1.50 -5.34 -3.96
CA LEU A 35 0.93 -4.26 -3.16
C LEU A 35 2.00 -3.77 -2.18
N LEU A 36 2.27 -2.47 -2.24
CA LEU A 36 3.18 -1.78 -1.32
C LEU A 36 2.39 -0.85 -0.42
N VAL A 37 2.68 -0.86 0.87
CA VAL A 37 2.02 0.02 1.84
C VAL A 37 3.07 0.83 2.57
N THR A 38 2.85 2.15 2.65
CA THR A 38 3.66 3.07 3.44
C THR A 38 2.76 4.14 4.03
N LEU A 39 3.35 5.14 4.69
CA LEU A 39 2.59 6.28 5.19
C LEU A 39 1.86 6.97 4.04
N ASP A 40 0.56 7.15 4.20
CA ASP A 40 -0.27 7.87 3.22
C ASP A 40 -1.28 8.75 3.95
N ARG A 41 -0.97 10.03 4.05
CA ARG A 41 -1.86 11.01 4.69
C ARG A 41 -3.06 11.35 3.82
N THR A 42 -3.08 10.84 2.58
CA THR A 42 -4.21 11.00 1.66
C THR A 42 -5.02 9.71 1.54
N LEU A 43 -4.86 8.78 2.49
CA LEU A 43 -5.58 7.51 2.53
C LEU A 43 -7.09 7.74 2.44
N ASN A 44 -7.76 6.92 1.65
CA ASN A 44 -9.21 6.96 1.49
C ASN A 44 -9.77 5.55 1.23
N TYR A 45 -11.09 5.46 1.21
CA TYR A 45 -11.79 4.20 1.03
C TYR A 45 -11.44 3.53 -0.30
N LYS A 46 -11.36 4.30 -1.37
CA LYS A 46 -11.04 3.77 -2.71
C LYS A 46 -9.68 3.08 -2.73
N LYS A 47 -8.67 3.69 -2.11
CA LYS A 47 -7.33 3.11 -2.03
C LYS A 47 -7.34 1.79 -1.28
N LEU A 48 -8.06 1.73 -0.16
CA LEU A 48 -8.17 0.51 0.63
C LEU A 48 -8.87 -0.60 -0.16
N GLU A 49 -9.92 -0.28 -0.91
CA GLU A 49 -10.63 -1.28 -1.70
C GLU A 49 -9.81 -1.79 -2.89
N ILE A 50 -9.08 -0.94 -3.57
CA ILE A 50 -8.16 -1.38 -4.63
C ILE A 50 -7.13 -2.35 -4.06
N ALA A 51 -6.51 -1.99 -2.93
CA ALA A 51 -5.52 -2.82 -2.27
C ALA A 51 -6.11 -4.16 -1.81
N ALA A 52 -7.28 -4.13 -1.18
CA ALA A 52 -7.94 -5.36 -0.71
C ALA A 52 -8.24 -6.31 -1.86
N ASN A 53 -8.79 -5.77 -2.95
CA ASN A 53 -9.11 -6.59 -4.12
C ASN A 53 -7.84 -7.15 -4.79
N ALA A 54 -6.76 -6.38 -4.84
CA ALA A 54 -5.48 -6.87 -5.35
C ALA A 54 -4.97 -8.04 -4.51
N LEU A 55 -5.05 -7.93 -3.18
CA LEU A 55 -4.63 -9.00 -2.28
C LEU A 55 -5.49 -10.25 -2.47
N GLU A 56 -6.79 -10.09 -2.62
CA GLU A 56 -7.70 -11.21 -2.89
C GLU A 56 -7.43 -11.88 -4.23
N ASN A 57 -6.88 -11.13 -5.19
CA ASN A 57 -6.45 -11.67 -6.49
C ASN A 57 -5.03 -12.25 -6.47
N GLY A 58 -4.39 -12.31 -5.31
CA GLY A 58 -3.11 -12.97 -5.15
C GLY A 58 -1.88 -12.05 -5.20
N ALA A 59 -2.05 -10.73 -5.17
CA ALA A 59 -0.91 -9.82 -5.12
C ALA A 59 -0.04 -10.08 -3.89
N ARG A 60 1.26 -9.90 -4.03
CA ARG A 60 2.19 -10.02 -2.91
C ARG A 60 2.06 -8.77 -2.04
N PHE A 61 2.22 -8.96 -0.75
CA PHE A 61 1.91 -7.93 0.25
C PHE A 61 3.19 -7.48 0.97
N PHE A 62 3.66 -6.27 0.67
CA PHE A 62 4.86 -5.70 1.27
C PHE A 62 4.58 -4.34 1.90
N ALA A 63 5.39 -3.98 2.88
CA ALA A 63 5.32 -2.66 3.51
C ALA A 63 6.70 -2.01 3.53
N ALA A 64 6.73 -0.70 3.35
CA ALA A 64 7.96 0.08 3.50
C ALA A 64 8.24 0.36 4.98
N ASN A 65 7.19 0.42 5.82
CA ASN A 65 7.32 0.49 7.27
C ASN A 65 6.09 -0.15 7.90
N ILE A 66 6.15 -0.42 9.21
CA ILE A 66 5.07 -1.09 9.96
C ILE A 66 4.60 -0.28 11.18
N ASP A 67 4.99 0.98 11.28
CA ASP A 67 4.57 1.82 12.40
C ASP A 67 3.07 2.10 12.32
N ASP A 68 2.39 2.05 13.48
CA ASP A 68 0.95 2.30 13.56
C ASP A 68 0.62 3.78 13.43
N THR A 69 1.50 4.63 13.96
CA THR A 69 1.32 6.08 13.95
C THR A 69 2.64 6.78 13.61
N CYS A 70 2.52 8.02 13.14
CA CYS A 70 3.66 8.89 12.87
C CYS A 70 3.50 10.16 13.69
N PRO A 71 4.49 10.55 14.50
CA PRO A 71 4.40 11.77 15.28
C PRO A 71 4.44 13.01 14.38
N VAL A 72 3.56 13.95 14.68
CA VAL A 72 3.49 15.25 13.98
C VAL A 72 3.29 16.34 15.00
N SER A 73 3.42 17.60 14.59
CA SER A 73 3.14 18.73 15.44
C SER A 73 1.68 18.67 15.91
N GLY A 74 1.47 18.63 17.24
CA GLY A 74 0.14 18.60 17.83
C GLY A 74 -0.45 17.20 18.00
N GLY A 75 0.28 16.12 17.71
CA GLY A 75 -0.22 14.76 17.92
C GLY A 75 0.41 13.72 17.04
N GLU A 76 -0.42 12.82 16.53
CA GLU A 76 0.02 11.72 15.68
C GLU A 76 -0.95 11.56 14.51
N VAL A 77 -0.48 10.96 13.40
CA VAL A 77 -1.31 10.57 12.26
C VAL A 77 -1.17 9.07 12.06
N LEU A 78 -2.14 8.48 11.37
CA LEU A 78 -2.07 7.06 11.00
C LEU A 78 -0.85 6.81 10.13
N ASP A 79 -0.17 5.70 10.38
CA ASP A 79 0.94 5.23 9.55
C ASP A 79 0.60 3.84 8.97
N ALA A 80 1.54 3.28 8.24
CA ALA A 80 1.36 2.05 7.46
C ALA A 80 0.85 0.87 8.30
N GLY A 81 1.28 0.74 9.56
CA GLY A 81 0.85 -0.34 10.44
C GLY A 81 -0.67 -0.40 10.61
N SER A 82 -1.33 0.75 10.75
CA SER A 82 -2.79 0.80 10.85
C SER A 82 -3.45 0.36 9.55
N THR A 83 -2.92 0.77 8.41
CA THR A 83 -3.41 0.36 7.09
C THR A 83 -3.23 -1.16 6.90
N ILE A 84 -2.08 -1.69 7.26
CA ILE A 84 -1.78 -3.12 7.20
C ILE A 84 -2.78 -3.92 8.03
N SER A 85 -3.09 -3.44 9.24
CA SER A 85 -4.08 -4.08 10.11
C SER A 85 -5.47 -4.10 9.47
N ALA A 86 -5.89 -3.00 8.87
CA ALA A 86 -7.18 -2.92 8.19
C ALA A 86 -7.24 -3.91 7.01
N LEU A 87 -6.20 -3.96 6.19
CA LEU A 87 -6.13 -4.87 5.05
C LEU A 87 -6.07 -6.32 5.50
N GLY A 88 -5.30 -6.63 6.53
CA GLY A 88 -5.23 -7.98 7.09
C GLY A 88 -6.56 -8.44 7.65
N LYS A 89 -7.28 -7.57 8.34
CA LYS A 89 -8.61 -7.86 8.86
C LYS A 89 -9.60 -8.14 7.74
N ARG A 90 -9.52 -7.35 6.67
CA ARG A 90 -10.44 -7.44 5.51
C ARG A 90 -10.14 -8.68 4.65
N THR A 91 -8.88 -9.02 4.42
CA THR A 91 -8.48 -10.04 3.44
C THR A 91 -7.91 -11.31 4.06
N HIS A 92 -7.59 -11.30 5.34
CA HIS A 92 -6.88 -12.38 6.06
C HIS A 92 -5.48 -12.65 5.48
N ARG A 93 -4.93 -11.71 4.70
CA ARG A 93 -3.58 -11.79 4.16
C ARG A 93 -2.58 -11.12 5.10
N LYS A 94 -1.36 -11.62 5.12
CA LYS A 94 -0.27 -11.11 5.96
C LYS A 94 0.86 -10.61 5.08
N LEU A 95 1.64 -9.67 5.63
CA LEU A 95 2.86 -9.20 4.98
C LEU A 95 3.82 -10.37 4.72
N GLU A 96 4.51 -10.26 3.62
CA GLU A 96 5.60 -11.17 3.28
C GLU A 96 6.92 -10.70 3.87
#